data_905fac053795f441bd2be0426185685b
#
_entry.id   905fac053795f441bd2be0426185685b
#
_cell.length_a   1.000
_cell.length_b   1.000
_cell.length_c   1.000
_cell.angle_alpha   90.00
_cell.angle_beta   90.00
_cell.angle_gamma   90.00
#
_symmetry.space_group_name_H-M   'P 1'
#
loop_
_entity.id
_entity.type
_entity.pdbx_description
1 polymer ?
#
loop_
_entity_poly.entity_id
_entity_poly.type
_entity_poly.pdbx_seq_one_letter_code
_entity_poly.pdbx_strand_id
1 'polypeptide(L)'
;ISSTISGEMKKDAIVAIAVSSVLMLLYIAFRFSDVKFGVSAVLALVHDVLVVFAAYSIGTLSVGNTFIACMLTIVGYSINATIIIFDRIRENMRTQDSKESLEELVNKSIGQTFTRTIYTSLTTFIMVFVLFVMGVTSLKEFTFTLMLGIVCGAYSSVCITGPLWYTMKKKFSKKNA
;
A
#
# COMPACT_ATOMS: atom_id res chain seq x y z
N ILE A 1 -6.52 18.32 25.35
CA ILE A 1 -6.01 18.85 24.05
C ILE A 1 -7.13 19.74 23.53
N SER A 2 -6.83 21.03 23.25
CA SER A 2 -7.87 21.97 22.80
C SER A 2 -8.41 21.55 21.42
N SER A 3 -9.68 21.80 21.16
CA SER A 3 -10.35 21.46 19.90
C SER A 3 -9.66 22.07 18.66
N THR A 4 -9.00 23.20 18.83
CA THR A 4 -8.20 23.88 17.80
C THR A 4 -6.97 23.08 17.37
N ILE A 5 -6.21 22.56 18.32
CA ILE A 5 -5.02 21.70 18.04
C ILE A 5 -5.45 20.41 17.35
N SER A 6 -6.57 19.81 17.76
CA SER A 6 -7.11 18.61 17.09
C SER A 6 -7.55 18.89 15.64
N GLY A 7 -8.06 20.09 15.35
CA GLY A 7 -8.46 20.50 14.00
C GLY A 7 -7.27 20.72 13.07
N GLU A 8 -6.21 21.39 13.55
CA GLU A 8 -4.98 21.61 12.79
C GLU A 8 -4.27 20.27 12.50
N MET A 9 -4.14 19.40 13.48
CA MET A 9 -3.53 18.08 13.30
C MET A 9 -4.27 17.21 12.26
N LYS A 10 -5.61 17.25 12.25
CA LYS A 10 -6.40 16.55 11.23
C LYS A 10 -6.15 17.09 9.83
N LYS A 11 -6.09 18.44 9.70
CA LYS A 11 -5.78 19.10 8.43
C LYS A 11 -4.40 18.72 7.94
N ASP A 12 -3.39 18.76 8.80
CA ASP A 12 -2.02 18.41 8.45
C ASP A 12 -1.90 16.95 8.04
N ALA A 13 -2.60 16.04 8.70
CA ALA A 13 -2.67 14.62 8.33
C ALA A 13 -3.26 14.43 6.92
N ILE A 14 -4.37 15.08 6.63
CA ILE A 14 -5.02 15.00 5.31
C ILE A 14 -4.09 15.58 4.23
N VAL A 15 -3.48 16.72 4.48
CA VAL A 15 -2.54 17.35 3.55
C VAL A 15 -1.33 16.46 3.32
N ALA A 16 -0.73 15.90 4.37
CA ALA A 16 0.43 15.02 4.26
C ALA A 16 0.09 13.75 3.45
N ILE A 17 -1.05 13.13 3.70
CA ILE A 17 -1.50 11.95 2.93
C ILE A 17 -1.79 12.32 1.48
N ALA A 18 -2.45 13.43 1.22
CA ALA A 18 -2.74 13.89 -0.14
C ALA A 18 -1.45 14.19 -0.93
N VAL A 19 -0.53 14.96 -0.34
CA VAL A 19 0.76 15.28 -0.96
C VAL A 19 1.58 14.01 -1.22
N SER A 20 1.67 13.11 -0.24
CA SER A 20 2.37 11.84 -0.40
C SER A 20 1.77 11.00 -1.52
N SER A 21 0.43 10.92 -1.61
CA SER A 21 -0.27 10.20 -2.67
C SER A 21 0.00 10.79 -4.05
N VAL A 22 0.01 12.12 -4.18
CA VAL A 22 0.32 12.81 -5.45
C VAL A 22 1.77 12.56 -5.87
N LEU A 23 2.73 12.72 -4.96
CA LEU A 23 4.15 12.44 -5.24
C LEU A 23 4.35 10.98 -5.64
N MET A 24 3.66 10.07 -4.99
CA MET A 24 3.68 8.63 -5.29
C MET A 24 3.09 8.34 -6.69
N LEU A 25 1.97 8.97 -7.03
CA LEU A 25 1.38 8.87 -8.37
C LEU A 25 2.35 9.35 -9.45
N LEU A 26 3.00 10.50 -9.23
CA LEU A 26 3.98 11.06 -10.15
C LEU A 26 5.17 10.13 -10.31
N TYR A 27 5.70 9.60 -9.21
CA TYR A 27 6.80 8.62 -9.24
C TYR A 27 6.43 7.36 -10.04
N ILE A 28 5.26 6.78 -9.76
CA ILE A 28 4.80 5.56 -10.45
C ILE A 28 4.51 5.84 -11.92
N ALA A 29 3.87 6.96 -12.26
CA ALA A 29 3.59 7.36 -13.64
C ALA A 29 4.89 7.53 -14.43
N PHE A 30 5.91 8.18 -13.84
CA PHE A 30 7.23 8.33 -14.44
C PHE A 30 7.95 6.99 -14.59
N ARG A 31 7.89 6.15 -13.56
CA ARG A 31 8.60 4.85 -13.51
C ARG A 31 8.00 3.81 -14.45
N PHE A 32 6.67 3.76 -14.60
CA PHE A 32 5.96 2.70 -15.31
C PHE A 32 5.36 3.12 -16.65
N SER A 33 5.34 4.40 -16.99
CA SER A 33 4.78 4.95 -18.25
C SER A 33 3.32 4.54 -18.55
N ASP A 34 2.61 3.96 -17.59
CA ASP A 34 1.20 3.59 -17.68
C ASP A 34 0.45 4.06 -16.43
N VAL A 35 -0.43 5.03 -16.63
CA VAL A 35 -1.23 5.66 -15.56
C VAL A 35 -2.08 4.63 -14.79
N LYS A 36 -2.45 3.50 -15.42
CA LYS A 36 -3.24 2.44 -14.77
C LYS A 36 -2.51 1.79 -13.60
N PHE A 37 -1.17 1.65 -13.70
CA PHE A 37 -0.37 1.20 -12.55
C PHE A 37 -0.46 2.18 -11.39
N GLY A 38 -0.35 3.49 -11.66
CA GLY A 38 -0.45 4.53 -10.64
C GLY A 38 -1.82 4.55 -9.96
N VAL A 39 -2.89 4.51 -10.74
CA VAL A 39 -4.26 4.51 -10.20
C VAL A 39 -4.53 3.27 -9.35
N SER A 40 -4.09 2.07 -9.80
CA SER A 40 -4.25 0.84 -9.03
C SER A 40 -3.50 0.88 -7.71
N ALA A 41 -2.27 1.42 -7.71
CA ALA A 41 -1.47 1.58 -6.50
C ALA A 41 -2.12 2.53 -5.50
N VAL A 42 -2.60 3.68 -5.96
CA VAL A 42 -3.25 4.65 -5.07
C VAL A 42 -4.56 4.11 -4.49
N LEU A 43 -5.36 3.39 -5.27
CA LEU A 43 -6.58 2.76 -4.75
C LEU A 43 -6.26 1.71 -3.69
N ALA A 44 -5.20 0.92 -3.85
CA ALA A 44 -4.73 -0.01 -2.83
C ALA A 44 -4.24 0.72 -1.56
N LEU A 45 -3.50 1.82 -1.72
CA LEU A 45 -3.08 2.66 -0.59
C LEU A 45 -4.25 3.29 0.17
N VAL A 46 -5.25 3.78 -0.56
CA VAL A 46 -6.49 4.31 0.07
C VAL A 46 -7.19 3.21 0.88
N HIS A 47 -7.26 2.00 0.34
CA HIS A 47 -7.79 0.84 1.08
C HIS A 47 -6.99 0.61 2.37
N ASP A 48 -5.66 0.58 2.32
CA ASP A 48 -4.81 0.34 3.49
C ASP A 48 -5.00 1.42 4.57
N VAL A 49 -5.02 2.69 4.16
CA VAL A 49 -5.29 3.82 5.05
C VAL A 49 -6.67 3.71 5.69
N LEU A 50 -7.70 3.35 4.92
CA LEU A 50 -9.06 3.20 5.45
C LEU A 50 -9.17 2.05 6.45
N VAL A 51 -8.51 0.91 6.21
CA VAL A 51 -8.50 -0.23 7.13
C VAL A 51 -7.82 0.15 8.44
N VAL A 52 -6.67 0.81 8.39
CA VAL A 52 -5.98 1.26 9.61
C VAL A 52 -6.78 2.32 10.35
N PHE A 53 -7.41 3.25 9.63
CA PHE A 53 -8.29 4.24 10.23
C PHE A 53 -9.52 3.62 10.91
N ALA A 54 -10.13 2.61 10.29
CA ALA A 54 -11.22 1.85 10.89
C ALA A 54 -10.77 1.14 12.16
N ALA A 55 -9.59 0.53 12.17
CA ALA A 55 -9.02 -0.10 13.37
C ALA A 55 -8.79 0.92 14.51
N TYR A 56 -8.34 2.13 14.19
CA TYR A 56 -8.22 3.23 15.17
C TYR A 56 -9.57 3.64 15.75
N SER A 57 -10.59 3.74 14.91
CA SER A 57 -11.95 4.10 15.32
C SER A 57 -12.54 3.05 16.26
N ILE A 58 -12.35 1.77 15.97
CA ILE A 58 -12.84 0.64 16.79
C ILE A 58 -12.05 0.57 18.11
N GLY A 59 -10.73 0.78 18.05
CA GLY A 59 -9.85 0.74 19.21
C GLY A 59 -9.91 1.98 20.12
N THR A 60 -10.72 2.99 19.78
CA THR A 60 -10.81 4.29 20.49
C THR A 60 -9.44 4.94 20.73
N LEU A 61 -8.49 4.73 19.81
CA LEU A 61 -7.14 5.25 19.90
C LEU A 61 -7.09 6.73 19.55
N SER A 62 -6.15 7.47 20.16
CA SER A 62 -6.03 8.91 19.92
C SER A 62 -5.34 9.21 18.60
N VAL A 63 -5.97 10.03 17.76
CA VAL A 63 -5.36 10.54 16.54
C VAL A 63 -4.44 11.71 16.88
N GLY A 64 -3.13 11.45 16.85
CA GLY A 64 -2.08 12.42 17.18
C GLY A 64 -0.96 12.43 16.14
N ASN A 65 0.15 13.11 16.44
CA ASN A 65 1.32 13.15 15.56
C ASN A 65 1.87 11.75 15.27
N THR A 66 1.80 10.84 16.22
CA THR A 66 2.17 9.44 16.10
C THR A 66 1.35 8.72 15.01
N PHE A 67 0.05 9.00 14.94
CA PHE A 67 -0.83 8.46 13.91
C PHE A 67 -0.40 8.92 12.50
N ILE A 68 -0.09 10.21 12.33
CA ILE A 68 0.37 10.76 11.04
C ILE A 68 1.67 10.09 10.60
N ALA A 69 2.63 9.94 11.52
CA ALA A 69 3.90 9.27 11.25
C ALA A 69 3.68 7.80 10.86
N CYS A 70 2.77 7.09 11.54
CA CYS A 70 2.39 5.74 11.17
C CYS A 70 1.80 5.66 9.76
N MET A 71 0.85 6.54 9.43
CA MET A 71 0.21 6.55 8.11
C MET A 71 1.21 6.76 6.99
N LEU A 72 2.13 7.73 7.14
CA LEU A 72 3.17 7.96 6.14
C LEU A 72 4.11 6.75 6.00
N THR A 73 4.45 6.12 7.10
CA THR A 73 5.29 4.91 7.11
C THR A 73 4.59 3.74 6.41
N ILE A 74 3.29 3.53 6.69
CA ILE A 74 2.48 2.47 6.09
C ILE A 74 2.34 2.69 4.58
N VAL A 75 2.08 3.92 4.15
CA VAL A 75 2.02 4.30 2.73
C VAL A 75 3.34 3.97 2.03
N GLY A 76 4.48 4.36 2.61
CA GLY A 76 5.79 4.06 2.06
C GLY A 76 6.11 2.56 2.03
N TYR A 77 5.67 1.81 3.04
CA TYR A 77 5.88 0.37 3.11
C TYR A 77 5.01 -0.40 2.09
N SER A 78 3.72 -0.10 2.03
CA SER A 78 2.78 -0.74 1.12
C SER A 78 3.14 -0.53 -0.36
N ILE A 79 3.57 0.69 -0.73
CA ILE A 79 3.97 0.97 -2.10
C ILE A 79 5.19 0.18 -2.54
N ASN A 80 6.12 -0.12 -1.64
CA ASN A 80 7.31 -0.90 -1.97
C ASN A 80 6.93 -2.31 -2.45
N ALA A 81 6.01 -2.99 -1.78
CA ALA A 81 5.51 -4.31 -2.19
C ALA A 81 4.76 -4.23 -3.53
N THR A 82 3.95 -3.19 -3.72
CA THR A 82 3.23 -2.93 -4.97
C THR A 82 4.17 -2.72 -6.16
N ILE A 83 5.24 -1.94 -5.99
CA ILE A 83 6.25 -1.70 -7.05
C ILE A 83 6.92 -3.01 -7.48
N ILE A 84 7.26 -3.89 -6.55
CA ILE A 84 7.89 -5.18 -6.85
C ILE A 84 6.97 -6.02 -7.76
N ILE A 85 5.67 -6.08 -7.46
CA ILE A 85 4.69 -6.81 -8.26
C ILE A 85 4.54 -6.17 -9.65
N PHE A 86 4.46 -4.86 -9.73
CA PHE A 86 4.33 -4.14 -10.99
C PHE A 86 5.57 -4.24 -11.87
N ASP A 87 6.76 -4.17 -11.29
CA ASP A 87 8.01 -4.41 -12.03
C ASP A 87 8.02 -5.81 -12.64
N ARG A 88 7.55 -6.83 -11.90
CA ARG A 88 7.46 -8.20 -12.41
C ARG A 88 6.42 -8.36 -13.51
N ILE A 89 5.25 -7.75 -13.35
CA ILE A 89 4.22 -7.73 -14.41
C ILE A 89 4.79 -7.08 -15.67
N ARG A 90 5.50 -5.96 -15.55
CA ARG A 90 6.11 -5.26 -16.67
C ARG A 90 7.22 -6.08 -17.35
N GLU A 91 8.03 -6.77 -16.57
CA GLU A 91 9.08 -7.66 -17.08
C GLU A 91 8.46 -8.80 -17.89
N ASN A 92 7.47 -9.49 -17.32
CA ASN A 92 6.78 -10.58 -17.99
C ASN A 92 6.02 -10.10 -19.24
N MET A 93 5.46 -8.89 -19.24
CA MET A 93 4.83 -8.30 -20.44
C MET A 93 5.80 -8.09 -21.61
N ARG A 94 7.09 -7.87 -21.34
CA ARG A 94 8.11 -7.71 -22.41
C ARG A 94 8.52 -9.03 -23.04
N THR A 95 8.37 -10.13 -22.29
CA THR A 95 8.75 -11.49 -22.71
C THR A 95 7.53 -12.37 -22.97
N GLN A 96 6.33 -11.76 -23.02
CA GLN A 96 5.06 -12.46 -23.17
C GLN A 96 5.00 -13.20 -24.52
N ASP A 97 4.72 -14.50 -24.47
CA ASP A 97 4.37 -15.28 -25.65
C ASP A 97 2.99 -14.86 -26.18
N SER A 98 2.82 -14.85 -27.51
CA SER A 98 1.57 -14.45 -28.16
C SER A 98 0.34 -15.30 -27.77
N LYS A 99 0.56 -16.43 -27.10
CA LYS A 99 -0.49 -17.37 -26.63
C LYS A 99 -0.88 -17.18 -25.17
N GLU A 100 -0.09 -16.47 -24.35
CA GLU A 100 -0.33 -16.27 -22.93
C GLU A 100 -1.38 -15.17 -22.72
N SER A 101 -2.46 -15.47 -21.99
CA SER A 101 -3.47 -14.47 -21.67
C SER A 101 -2.94 -13.42 -20.66
N LEU A 102 -3.48 -12.20 -20.70
CA LEU A 102 -3.10 -11.15 -19.72
C LEU A 102 -3.38 -11.58 -18.28
N GLU A 103 -4.40 -12.41 -18.05
CA GLU A 103 -4.76 -12.94 -16.73
C GLU A 103 -3.70 -13.91 -16.21
N GLU A 104 -3.28 -14.85 -17.05
CA GLU A 104 -2.21 -15.81 -16.73
C GLU A 104 -0.90 -15.09 -16.44
N LEU A 105 -0.55 -14.09 -17.23
CA LEU A 105 0.64 -13.27 -17.01
C LEU A 105 0.62 -12.55 -15.65
N VAL A 106 -0.50 -11.95 -15.26
CA VAL A 106 -0.63 -11.28 -13.96
C VAL A 106 -0.51 -12.28 -12.82
N ASN A 107 -1.23 -13.40 -12.89
CA ASN A 107 -1.18 -14.44 -11.87
C ASN A 107 0.22 -15.04 -11.72
N LYS A 108 0.90 -15.31 -12.82
CA LYS A 108 2.31 -15.75 -12.86
C LYS A 108 3.24 -14.74 -12.20
N SER A 109 3.06 -13.45 -12.50
CA SER A 109 3.89 -12.37 -11.94
C SER A 109 3.71 -12.25 -10.42
N ILE A 110 2.47 -12.32 -9.94
CA ILE A 110 2.16 -12.33 -8.51
C ILE A 110 2.80 -13.55 -7.84
N GLY A 111 2.62 -14.76 -8.42
CA GLY A 111 3.22 -15.99 -7.90
C GLY A 111 4.74 -15.92 -7.78
N GLN A 112 5.41 -15.33 -8.78
CA GLN A 112 6.87 -15.17 -8.79
C GLN A 112 7.40 -14.20 -7.73
N THR A 113 6.61 -13.22 -7.32
CA THR A 113 6.97 -12.21 -6.31
C THR A 113 6.41 -12.53 -4.92
N PHE A 114 5.48 -13.47 -4.83
CA PHE A 114 4.74 -13.80 -3.60
C PHE A 114 5.68 -14.12 -2.43
N THR A 115 6.59 -15.06 -2.63
CA THR A 115 7.53 -15.50 -1.58
C THR A 115 8.37 -14.34 -1.05
N ARG A 116 8.89 -13.49 -1.95
CA ARG A 116 9.66 -12.30 -1.56
C ARG A 116 8.80 -11.31 -0.77
N THR A 117 7.60 -11.02 -1.22
CA THR A 117 6.68 -10.09 -0.56
C THR A 117 6.31 -10.59 0.83
N ILE A 118 6.00 -11.88 0.98
CA ILE A 118 5.67 -12.47 2.28
C ILE A 118 6.88 -12.45 3.23
N TYR A 119 8.07 -12.85 2.79
CA TYR A 119 9.25 -12.85 3.66
C TYR A 119 9.66 -11.45 4.10
N THR A 120 9.63 -10.45 3.21
CA THR A 120 9.91 -9.06 3.58
C THR A 120 8.89 -8.52 4.57
N SER A 121 7.62 -8.81 4.38
CA SER A 121 6.55 -8.40 5.31
C SER A 121 6.67 -9.12 6.65
N LEU A 122 6.96 -10.41 6.64
CA LEU A 122 7.12 -11.20 7.86
C LEU A 122 8.33 -10.74 8.70
N THR A 123 9.47 -10.49 8.06
CA THR A 123 10.67 -10.02 8.77
C THR A 123 10.44 -8.66 9.40
N THR A 124 9.81 -7.73 8.68
CA THR A 124 9.46 -6.41 9.22
C THR A 124 8.42 -6.53 10.33
N PHE A 125 7.40 -7.37 10.16
CA PHE A 125 6.39 -7.63 11.17
C PHE A 125 7.01 -8.18 12.46
N ILE A 126 7.92 -9.16 12.38
CA ILE A 126 8.62 -9.73 13.55
C ILE A 126 9.39 -8.64 14.28
N MET A 127 10.11 -7.76 13.55
CA MET A 127 10.88 -6.68 14.15
C MET A 127 9.97 -5.70 14.91
N VAL A 128 8.85 -5.30 14.31
CA VAL A 128 7.87 -4.41 14.94
C VAL A 128 7.14 -5.11 16.11
N PHE A 129 6.87 -6.41 15.98
CA PHE A 129 6.26 -7.21 17.05
C PHE A 129 7.17 -7.31 18.27
N VAL A 130 8.47 -7.56 18.09
CA VAL A 130 9.43 -7.55 19.20
C VAL A 130 9.45 -6.18 19.88
N LEU A 131 9.45 -5.09 19.10
CA LEU A 131 9.38 -3.74 19.63
C LEU A 131 8.06 -3.50 20.41
N PHE A 132 6.95 -4.05 19.95
CA PHE A 132 5.65 -3.98 20.63
C PHE A 132 5.67 -4.70 21.99
N VAL A 133 6.26 -5.89 22.04
CA VAL A 133 6.33 -6.71 23.26
C VAL A 133 7.31 -6.12 24.29
N MET A 134 8.49 -5.70 23.83
CA MET A 134 9.55 -5.15 24.69
C MET A 134 9.41 -3.64 24.91
N GLY A 135 8.53 -2.97 24.17
CA GLY A 135 8.52 -1.55 24.03
C GLY A 135 8.02 -0.77 25.23
N VAL A 136 8.46 0.46 25.27
CA VAL A 136 8.01 1.51 26.17
C VAL A 136 6.53 1.81 25.91
N THR A 137 5.76 2.06 26.94
CA THR A 137 4.31 2.29 26.87
C THR A 137 3.92 3.33 25.83
N SER A 138 4.76 4.36 25.62
CA SER A 138 4.54 5.41 24.61
C SER A 138 4.67 4.94 23.15
N LEU A 139 5.30 3.81 22.89
CA LEU A 139 5.50 3.25 21.53
C LEU A 139 4.47 2.16 21.17
N LYS A 140 3.65 1.72 22.12
CA LYS A 140 2.70 0.62 21.88
C LYS A 140 1.66 0.95 20.80
N GLU A 141 1.08 2.13 20.83
CA GLU A 141 0.11 2.56 19.81
C GLU A 141 0.76 2.65 18.43
N PHE A 142 1.99 3.17 18.36
CA PHE A 142 2.76 3.27 17.13
C PHE A 142 3.07 1.90 16.51
N THR A 143 3.62 1.00 17.31
CA THR A 143 4.00 -0.34 16.85
C THR A 143 2.79 -1.19 16.48
N PHE A 144 1.70 -1.12 17.27
CA PHE A 144 0.45 -1.78 16.94
C PHE A 144 -0.10 -1.35 15.59
N THR A 145 -0.12 -0.04 15.33
CA THR A 145 -0.56 0.53 14.06
C THR A 145 0.30 0.08 12.89
N LEU A 146 1.63 0.08 13.08
CA LEU A 146 2.54 -0.42 12.05
C LEU A 146 2.31 -1.90 11.74
N MET A 147 2.08 -2.73 12.75
CA MET A 147 1.78 -4.16 12.55
C MET A 147 0.53 -4.35 11.68
N LEU A 148 -0.54 -3.63 11.99
CA LEU A 148 -1.76 -3.63 11.17
C LEU A 148 -1.49 -3.19 9.74
N GLY A 149 -0.77 -2.09 9.58
CA GLY A 149 -0.42 -1.55 8.26
C GLY A 149 0.45 -2.49 7.42
N ILE A 150 1.41 -3.18 8.04
CA ILE A 150 2.27 -4.17 7.36
C ILE A 150 1.42 -5.35 6.84
N VAL A 151 0.53 -5.88 7.67
CA VAL A 151 -0.35 -7.00 7.27
C VAL A 151 -1.31 -6.56 6.17
N CYS A 152 -1.94 -5.40 6.33
CA CYS A 152 -2.86 -4.84 5.36
C CYS A 152 -2.17 -4.55 4.02
N GLY A 153 -0.99 -3.92 4.04
CA GLY A 153 -0.20 -3.60 2.85
C GLY A 153 0.32 -4.84 2.12
N ALA A 154 0.71 -5.90 2.84
CA ALA A 154 1.07 -7.17 2.23
C ALA A 154 -0.14 -7.80 1.51
N TYR A 155 -1.31 -7.80 2.16
CA TYR A 155 -2.54 -8.29 1.57
C TYR A 155 -2.96 -7.48 0.34
N SER A 156 -3.04 -6.16 0.45
CA SER A 156 -3.50 -5.29 -0.63
C SER A 156 -2.59 -5.33 -1.85
N SER A 157 -1.28 -5.40 -1.64
CA SER A 157 -0.31 -5.50 -2.74
C SER A 157 -0.51 -6.78 -3.56
N VAL A 158 -0.74 -7.91 -2.90
CA VAL A 158 -0.90 -9.22 -3.57
C VAL A 158 -2.31 -9.40 -4.13
N CYS A 159 -3.35 -9.10 -3.33
CA CYS A 159 -4.73 -9.47 -3.63
C CYS A 159 -5.52 -8.35 -4.33
N ILE A 160 -5.13 -7.09 -4.18
CA ILE A 160 -5.91 -5.96 -4.72
C ILE A 160 -5.21 -5.34 -5.93
N THR A 161 -3.92 -5.01 -5.81
CA THR A 161 -3.24 -4.18 -6.79
C THR A 161 -3.14 -4.82 -8.18
N GLY A 162 -2.74 -6.07 -8.27
CA GLY A 162 -2.61 -6.81 -9.54
C GLY A 162 -3.95 -7.01 -10.25
N PRO A 163 -4.98 -7.59 -9.61
CA PRO A 163 -6.31 -7.76 -10.16
C PRO A 163 -6.98 -6.43 -10.56
N LEU A 164 -6.76 -5.37 -9.78
CA LEU A 164 -7.31 -4.04 -10.08
C LEU A 164 -6.72 -3.48 -11.37
N TRP A 165 -5.38 -3.53 -11.50
CA TRP A 165 -4.71 -3.13 -12.74
C TRP A 165 -5.16 -3.96 -13.95
N TYR A 166 -5.27 -5.29 -13.81
CA TYR A 166 -5.79 -6.17 -14.86
C TYR A 166 -7.19 -5.75 -15.33
N THR A 167 -8.10 -5.53 -14.38
CA THR A 167 -9.48 -5.13 -14.66
C THR A 167 -9.54 -3.80 -15.41
N MET A 168 -8.74 -2.82 -14.97
CA MET A 168 -8.63 -1.52 -15.63
C MET A 168 -8.08 -1.68 -17.05
N LYS A 169 -7.03 -2.46 -17.24
CA LYS A 169 -6.42 -2.68 -18.55
C LYS A 169 -7.39 -3.35 -19.53
N LYS A 170 -8.11 -4.37 -19.07
CA LYS A 170 -9.12 -5.11 -19.87
C LYS A 170 -10.29 -4.20 -20.28
N LYS A 171 -10.80 -3.37 -19.35
CA LYS A 171 -11.93 -2.47 -19.60
C LYS A 171 -11.59 -1.37 -20.63
N PHE A 172 -10.40 -0.80 -20.53
CA PHE A 172 -9.95 0.23 -21.47
C PHE A 172 -9.52 -0.32 -22.82
N SER A 173 -9.06 -1.57 -22.90
CA SER A 173 -8.79 -2.22 -24.18
C SER A 173 -10.06 -2.48 -24.98
N LYS A 174 -11.15 -2.90 -24.31
CA LYS A 174 -12.46 -3.11 -24.96
C LYS A 174 -13.14 -1.81 -25.46
N LYS A 175 -12.74 -0.64 -24.95
CA LYS A 175 -13.33 0.64 -25.36
C LYS A 175 -12.67 1.21 -26.62
N ASN A 176 -11.48 0.73 -26.96
CA ASN A 176 -10.69 1.21 -28.10
C ASN A 176 -10.65 0.18 -29.26
N ALA A 177 -11.38 -0.92 -29.17
CA ALA A 177 -11.65 -1.89 -30.22
C ALA A 177 -13.09 -1.77 -30.71
#